data_3b26a11aedf23f1e038b45a9c640debd
#
_entry.id   3b26a11aedf23f1e038b45a9c640debd
#
_cell.length_a   1.000
_cell.length_b   1.000
_cell.length_c   1.000
_cell.angle_alpha   90.00
_cell.angle_beta   90.00
_cell.angle_gamma   90.00
#
_symmetry.space_group_name_H-M   'P 1'
#
loop_
_entity.id
_entity.type
_entity.pdbx_description
1 polymer ?
#
loop_
_entity_poly.entity_id
_entity_poly.type
_entity_poly.pdbx_seq_one_letter_code
_entity_poly.pdbx_strand_id
1 'polypeptide(L)'
;MKRSENIGVWKLVCAYAKAGSLKAASDAMELDPAAASRLISELETELGVALIDRSRKPAVPTEALTAILPYARRIVKAERSILSLTRDRQRTPVSGRVIRV
;
A
#
# COMPACT_ATOMS: atom_id res chain seq x y z
N MET A 1 -4.10 16.27 -1.78
CA MET A 1 -3.34 15.33 -0.95
C MET A 1 -2.37 14.55 -1.80
N LYS A 2 -1.16 14.41 -1.35
CA LYS A 2 -0.16 13.63 -2.08
C LYS A 2 -0.45 12.15 -1.94
N ARG A 3 -0.16 11.38 -2.99
CA ARG A 3 -0.41 9.95 -2.95
C ARG A 3 0.43 9.24 -1.91
N SER A 4 1.64 9.72 -1.64
CA SER A 4 2.49 9.11 -0.63
C SER A 4 1.92 9.22 0.78
N GLU A 5 0.94 10.09 0.99
CA GLU A 5 0.28 10.24 2.29
C GLU A 5 -0.91 9.31 2.45
N ASN A 6 -1.24 8.56 1.41
CA ASN A 6 -2.37 7.65 1.44
C ASN A 6 -1.85 6.24 1.65
N ILE A 7 -2.22 5.62 2.78
CA ILE A 7 -1.74 4.29 3.08
C ILE A 7 -2.17 3.26 2.05
N GLY A 8 -3.30 3.52 1.39
CA GLY A 8 -3.79 2.60 0.35
C GLY A 8 -2.82 2.45 -0.80
N VAL A 9 -2.08 3.51 -1.15
CA VAL A 9 -1.13 3.41 -2.24
C VAL A 9 0.06 2.51 -1.84
N TRP A 10 0.44 2.54 -0.57
CA TRP A 10 1.52 1.67 -0.10
C TRP A 10 1.07 0.22 -0.01
N LYS A 11 -0.20 0.00 0.31
CA LYS A 11 -0.77 -1.36 0.24
C LYS A 11 -0.75 -1.87 -1.19
N LEU A 12 -1.04 -1.01 -2.15
CA LEU A 12 -1.00 -1.39 -3.56
C LEU A 12 0.42 -1.73 -4.00
N VAL A 13 1.41 -0.93 -3.57
CA VAL A 13 2.81 -1.19 -3.87
C VAL A 13 3.22 -2.57 -3.34
N CYS A 14 2.86 -2.87 -2.10
CA CYS A 14 3.18 -4.16 -1.50
C CYS A 14 2.47 -5.31 -2.22
N ALA A 15 1.21 -5.10 -2.59
CA ALA A 15 0.44 -6.12 -3.30
C ALA A 15 1.03 -6.39 -4.68
N TYR A 16 1.48 -5.33 -5.37
CA TYR A 16 2.11 -5.49 -6.66
C TYR A 16 3.39 -6.30 -6.55
N ALA A 17 4.22 -5.98 -5.56
CA ALA A 17 5.48 -6.69 -5.36
C ALA A 17 5.24 -8.18 -5.07
N LYS A 18 4.17 -8.48 -4.34
CA LYS A 18 3.85 -9.85 -3.97
C LYS A 18 3.22 -10.62 -5.13
N ALA A 19 2.30 -9.98 -5.84
CA ALA A 19 1.52 -10.64 -6.87
C ALA A 19 2.25 -10.77 -8.20
N GLY A 20 3.20 -9.89 -8.46
CA GLY A 20 3.97 -9.93 -9.70
C GLY A 20 3.32 -9.23 -10.88
N SER A 21 2.07 -8.80 -10.74
CA SER A 21 1.42 -8.02 -11.79
C SER A 21 0.45 -7.04 -11.16
N LEU A 22 0.26 -5.92 -11.85
CA LEU A 22 -0.64 -4.89 -11.34
C LEU A 22 -2.09 -5.37 -11.40
N LYS A 23 -2.43 -6.17 -12.41
CA LYS A 23 -3.77 -6.71 -12.51
C LYS A 23 -4.08 -7.61 -11.32
N ALA A 24 -3.18 -8.51 -10.98
CA ALA A 24 -3.39 -9.40 -9.84
C ALA A 24 -3.46 -8.61 -8.53
N ALA A 25 -2.63 -7.57 -8.40
CA ALA A 25 -2.65 -6.73 -7.21
C ALA A 25 -3.97 -5.98 -7.10
N SER A 26 -4.45 -5.43 -8.21
CA SER A 26 -5.71 -4.69 -8.19
C SER A 26 -6.88 -5.61 -7.87
N ASP A 27 -6.86 -6.84 -8.41
CA ASP A 27 -7.90 -7.82 -8.09
C ASP A 27 -7.90 -8.14 -6.60
N ALA A 28 -6.72 -8.35 -6.02
CA ALA A 28 -6.60 -8.67 -4.60
C ALA A 28 -7.11 -7.54 -3.72
N MET A 29 -7.00 -6.31 -4.17
CA MET A 29 -7.44 -5.14 -3.41
C MET A 29 -8.83 -4.66 -3.83
N GLU A 30 -9.47 -5.38 -4.75
CA GLU A 30 -10.79 -5.02 -5.26
C GLU A 30 -10.80 -3.64 -5.86
N LEU A 31 -9.73 -3.32 -6.59
CA LEU A 31 -9.61 -2.05 -7.30
C LEU A 31 -9.77 -2.28 -8.79
N ASP A 32 -10.29 -1.28 -9.47
CA ASP A 32 -10.28 -1.27 -10.92
C ASP A 32 -8.83 -1.17 -11.41
N PRO A 33 -8.42 -2.02 -12.37
CA PRO A 33 -7.03 -1.97 -12.85
C PRO A 33 -6.59 -0.61 -13.36
N ALA A 34 -7.49 0.13 -14.01
CA ALA A 34 -7.15 1.46 -14.50
C ALA A 34 -6.91 2.43 -13.34
N ALA A 35 -7.71 2.30 -12.29
CA ALA A 35 -7.52 3.13 -11.10
C ALA A 35 -6.21 2.79 -10.41
N ALA A 36 -5.87 1.52 -10.31
CA ALA A 36 -4.62 1.10 -9.70
C ALA A 36 -3.43 1.63 -10.50
N SER A 37 -3.51 1.55 -11.82
CA SER A 37 -2.44 2.06 -12.68
C SER A 37 -2.26 3.57 -12.49
N ARG A 38 -3.37 4.30 -12.38
CA ARG A 38 -3.31 5.75 -12.19
C ARG A 38 -2.68 6.10 -10.85
N LEU A 39 -3.03 5.37 -9.79
CA LEU A 39 -2.45 5.62 -8.47
C LEU A 39 -0.94 5.44 -8.49
N ILE A 40 -0.46 4.38 -9.12
CA ILE A 40 0.97 4.14 -9.21
C ILE A 40 1.64 5.24 -10.04
N SER A 41 1.03 5.62 -11.16
CA SER A 41 1.61 6.67 -12.01
C SER A 41 1.71 8.00 -11.27
N GLU A 42 0.68 8.33 -10.48
CA GLU A 42 0.70 9.57 -9.71
C GLU A 42 1.76 9.51 -8.62
N LEU A 43 1.95 8.34 -8.02
CA LEU A 43 3.00 8.17 -7.03
C LEU A 43 4.37 8.31 -7.68
N GLU A 44 4.57 7.73 -8.85
CA GLU A 44 5.82 7.87 -9.59
C GLU A 44 6.13 9.32 -9.90
N THR A 45 5.11 10.07 -10.30
CA THR A 45 5.27 11.50 -10.58
C THR A 45 5.69 12.26 -9.33
N GLU A 46 5.05 11.96 -8.21
CA GLU A 46 5.36 12.62 -6.95
C GLU A 46 6.79 12.31 -6.50
N LEU A 47 7.19 11.06 -6.60
CA LEU A 47 8.51 10.63 -6.12
C LEU A 47 9.63 10.93 -7.11
N GLY A 48 9.29 11.16 -8.38
CA GLY A 48 10.27 11.44 -9.39
C GLY A 48 11.04 10.23 -9.86
N VAL A 49 10.53 9.03 -9.62
CA VAL A 49 11.18 7.80 -10.05
C VAL A 49 10.12 6.82 -10.57
N ALA A 50 10.52 5.97 -11.50
CA ALA A 50 9.65 4.91 -11.96
C ALA A 50 9.68 3.76 -10.96
N LEU A 51 8.50 3.21 -10.67
CA LEU A 51 8.39 2.06 -9.79
C LEU A 51 8.15 0.78 -10.58
N ILE A 52 7.63 0.92 -11.79
CA ILE A 52 7.35 -0.19 -12.68
C ILE A 52 8.06 0.05 -14.01
N ASP A 53 8.80 -0.93 -14.46
CA ASP A 53 9.47 -0.87 -15.76
C ASP A 53 8.52 -1.47 -16.80
N ARG A 54 7.87 -0.58 -17.53
CA ARG A 54 6.88 -0.98 -18.54
C ARG A 54 7.49 -1.26 -19.90
N SER A 55 8.81 -1.07 -20.03
CA SER A 55 9.49 -1.42 -21.27
C SER A 55 9.64 -2.92 -21.43
N ARG A 56 9.46 -3.65 -20.35
CA ARG A 56 9.51 -5.11 -20.36
C ARG A 56 8.11 -5.69 -20.39
N LYS A 57 8.00 -6.88 -20.94
CA LYS A 57 6.71 -7.59 -21.01
C LYS A 57 6.92 -9.00 -20.53
N PRO A 58 6.35 -9.32 -19.38
CA PRO A 58 5.51 -8.45 -18.54
C PRO A 58 6.33 -7.38 -17.83
N ALA A 59 5.67 -6.30 -17.45
CA ALA A 59 6.31 -5.23 -16.72
C ALA A 59 6.86 -5.75 -15.39
N VAL A 60 7.98 -5.22 -14.96
CA VAL A 60 8.66 -5.69 -13.74
C VAL A 60 8.92 -4.51 -12.81
N PRO A 61 9.11 -4.77 -11.51
CA PRO A 61 9.49 -3.71 -10.58
C PRO A 61 10.85 -3.14 -10.90
N THR A 62 11.03 -1.84 -10.66
CA THR A 62 12.33 -1.21 -10.80
C THR A 62 13.15 -1.40 -9.52
N GLU A 63 14.44 -1.04 -9.59
CA GLU A 63 15.26 -1.03 -8.40
C GLU A 63 14.73 -0.03 -7.37
N ALA A 64 14.16 1.09 -7.84
CA ALA A 64 13.60 2.08 -6.93
C ALA A 64 12.47 1.47 -6.10
N LEU A 65 11.59 0.71 -6.74
CA LEU A 65 10.52 0.05 -6.00
C LEU A 65 11.10 -0.94 -4.99
N THR A 66 12.08 -1.72 -5.40
CA THR A 66 12.70 -2.69 -4.51
C THR A 66 13.31 -2.02 -3.28
N ALA A 67 13.95 -0.86 -3.49
CA ALA A 67 14.54 -0.11 -2.38
C ALA A 67 13.49 0.47 -1.44
N ILE A 68 12.35 0.88 -1.97
CA ILE A 68 11.27 1.47 -1.19
C ILE A 68 10.47 0.40 -0.44
N LEU A 69 10.41 -0.79 -0.97
CA LEU A 69 9.50 -1.83 -0.50
C LEU A 69 9.60 -2.13 1.01
N PRO A 70 10.79 -2.23 1.61
CA PRO A 70 10.85 -2.48 3.05
C PRO A 70 10.14 -1.41 3.86
N TYR A 71 10.24 -0.16 3.42
CA TYR A 71 9.59 0.95 4.12
C TYR A 71 8.09 0.93 3.91
N ALA A 72 7.65 0.62 2.70
CA ALA A 72 6.22 0.47 2.43
C ALA A 72 5.62 -0.63 3.29
N ARG A 73 6.34 -1.74 3.45
CA ARG A 73 5.89 -2.83 4.30
C ARG A 73 5.78 -2.40 5.76
N ARG A 74 6.70 -1.56 6.23
CA ARG A 74 6.63 -1.05 7.59
C ARG A 74 5.40 -0.18 7.81
N ILE A 75 5.08 0.65 6.84
CA ILE A 75 3.89 1.51 6.92
C ILE A 75 2.64 0.64 7.02
N VAL A 76 2.51 -0.34 6.14
CA VAL A 76 1.34 -1.22 6.12
C VAL A 76 1.26 -2.04 7.40
N LYS A 77 2.39 -2.55 7.87
CA LYS A 77 2.43 -3.34 9.09
C LYS A 77 2.07 -2.50 10.30
N ALA A 78 2.53 -1.25 10.34
CA ALA A 78 2.23 -0.37 11.45
C ALA A 78 0.73 -0.08 11.54
N GLU A 79 0.09 0.17 10.41
CA GLU A 79 -1.35 0.36 10.40
C GLU A 79 -2.08 -0.88 10.90
N ARG A 80 -1.65 -2.04 10.43
CA ARG A 80 -2.26 -3.31 10.83
C ARG A 80 -2.10 -3.53 12.33
N SER A 81 -0.95 -3.16 12.86
CA SER A 81 -0.69 -3.28 14.30
C SER A 81 -1.62 -2.39 15.11
N ILE A 82 -1.84 -1.17 14.64
CA ILE A 82 -2.76 -0.25 15.32
C ILE A 82 -4.17 -0.82 15.33
N LEU A 83 -4.62 -1.34 14.20
CA LEU A 83 -5.96 -1.90 14.11
C LEU A 83 -6.11 -3.13 14.99
N SER A 84 -5.08 -3.96 15.04
CA SER A 84 -5.10 -5.15 15.90
C SER A 84 -5.15 -4.77 17.36
N LEU A 85 -4.35 -3.80 17.76
CA LEU A 85 -4.31 -3.34 19.14
C LEU A 85 -5.65 -2.77 19.58
N THR A 86 -6.28 -1.95 18.74
CA THR A 86 -7.56 -1.35 19.09
C THR A 86 -8.68 -2.38 19.09
N ARG A 87 -8.59 -3.38 18.23
CA ARG A 87 -9.59 -4.45 18.22
C ARG A 87 -9.54 -5.25 19.51
N ASP A 88 -8.35 -5.54 20.01
CA ASP A 88 -8.20 -6.25 21.28
C ASP A 88 -8.75 -5.44 22.44
N ARG A 89 -8.52 -4.12 22.42
CA ARG A 89 -9.04 -3.25 23.46
C ARG A 89 -10.55 -3.17 23.43
N GLN A 90 -11.14 -3.22 22.25
CA GLN A 90 -12.59 -3.21 22.13
C GLN A 90 -13.21 -4.47 22.71
N ARG A 91 -12.48 -5.56 22.66
CA ARG A 91 -12.94 -6.82 23.22
C ARG A 91 -12.95 -6.79 24.73
N THR A 92 -12.09 -6.01 25.33
CA THR A 92 -11.98 -5.91 26.77
C THR A 92 -12.99 -4.91 27.28
N PRO A 93 -13.88 -5.29 28.18
CA PRO A 93 -14.84 -4.33 28.75
C PRO A 93 -14.08 -3.37 29.64
N VAL A 94 -13.99 -2.16 29.19
CA VAL A 94 -13.18 -1.16 29.86
C VAL A 94 -14.04 -0.14 30.51
N SER A 95 -15.00 -0.55 31.21
CA SER A 95 -15.85 0.32 31.98
C SER A 95 -15.99 1.72 31.40
N GLY A 96 -16.54 1.77 30.22
CA GLY A 96 -16.83 3.03 29.59
C GLY A 96 -15.65 3.83 29.13
N ARG A 97 -14.49 3.31 29.32
CA ARG A 97 -13.34 4.01 28.90
C ARG A 97 -13.18 3.93 27.41
N VAL A 98 -13.25 5.03 26.77
CA VAL A 98 -13.11 5.09 25.34
C VAL A 98 -11.85 5.82 25.02
N ILE A 99 -11.15 5.34 24.03
CA ILE A 99 -9.96 6.05 23.59
C ILE A 99 -10.40 7.31 22.91
N ARG A 100 -10.03 8.39 23.47
CA ARG A 100 -10.35 9.66 22.91
C ARG A 100 -9.16 10.19 22.23
N VAL A 101 -9.34 10.59 21.10
CA VAL A 101 -8.21 11.18 20.42
C VAL A 101 -8.49 12.57 20.09
#